data_7fe180131182726d17a3962ba4eafbf4
#
_entry.id   7fe180131182726d17a3962ba4eafbf4
#
_cell.length_a   1.000
_cell.length_b   1.000
_cell.length_c   1.000
_cell.angle_alpha   90.00
_cell.angle_beta   90.00
_cell.angle_gamma   90.00
#
_symmetry.space_group_name_H-M   'P 1'
#
loop_
_entity.id
_entity.type
_entity.pdbx_description
1 polymer ?
#
loop_
_entity_poly.entity_id
_entity_poly.type
_entity_poly.pdbx_seq_one_letter_code
_entity_poly.pdbx_strand_id
1 'polypeptide(L)'
;RAAGGRRPAAAGGAMGFTFDIDGLRVFFPYDGIYPEQYKYMCELKRALDAKGNGVLEMPTGTGKTVTLFALITSYQYAHPEVGKLIYCTRTVPEMSKALEELRVVIDYRVKRLAEDWKANGGAAKAAAETAAEAGGAPVDG
;
A
#
# COMPACT_ATOMS: atom_id res chain seq x y z
N ARG A 1 -8.86 -4.78 34.12
CA ARG A 1 -9.50 -3.69 33.34
C ARG A 1 -8.75 -3.59 32.04
N ALA A 2 -9.33 -4.12 30.95
CA ALA A 2 -8.79 -4.02 29.62
C ALA A 2 -8.92 -2.56 29.14
N ALA A 3 -7.79 -1.93 28.85
CA ALA A 3 -7.76 -0.64 28.16
C ALA A 3 -8.22 -0.86 26.73
N GLY A 4 -9.43 -0.41 26.41
CA GLY A 4 -9.94 -0.39 25.06
C GLY A 4 -9.08 0.53 24.21
N GLY A 5 -8.32 -0.05 23.28
CA GLY A 5 -7.56 0.69 22.28
C GLY A 5 -8.52 1.52 21.42
N ARG A 6 -8.53 2.84 21.61
CA ARG A 6 -9.19 3.77 20.72
C ARG A 6 -8.56 3.64 19.34
N ARG A 7 -9.37 3.29 18.32
CA ARG A 7 -9.02 3.54 16.93
C ARG A 7 -8.61 5.02 16.82
N PRO A 8 -7.46 5.35 16.25
CA PRO A 8 -7.21 6.74 15.86
C PRO A 8 -8.31 7.15 14.89
N ALA A 9 -9.03 8.22 15.24
CA ALA A 9 -10.09 8.76 14.43
C ALA A 9 -9.51 9.18 13.07
N ALA A 10 -10.22 8.88 11.99
CA ALA A 10 -9.98 9.45 10.69
C ALA A 10 -10.32 10.96 10.76
N ALA A 11 -9.39 11.74 11.30
CA ALA A 11 -9.42 13.18 11.22
C ALA A 11 -8.80 13.59 9.87
N GLY A 12 -9.52 14.41 9.13
CA GLY A 12 -9.16 14.87 7.80
C GLY A 12 -7.75 15.44 7.69
N GLY A 13 -6.93 14.78 6.93
CA GLY A 13 -5.53 15.09 6.66
C GLY A 13 -4.73 13.81 6.75
N ALA A 14 -4.68 13.03 5.65
CA ALA A 14 -4.02 11.72 5.64
C ALA A 14 -2.52 11.87 5.91
N MET A 15 -2.13 11.79 7.16
CA MET A 15 -0.73 11.64 7.59
C MET A 15 -0.43 10.17 7.84
N GLY A 16 -0.59 9.33 6.81
CA GLY A 16 -0.03 8.00 6.82
C GLY A 16 1.48 8.05 6.62
N PHE A 17 2.17 6.93 6.79
CA PHE A 17 3.60 6.84 6.59
C PHE A 17 4.00 5.64 5.73
N THR A 18 5.21 5.67 5.23
CA THR A 18 5.82 4.57 4.52
C THR A 18 6.99 4.02 5.31
N PHE A 19 7.18 2.73 5.29
CA PHE A 19 8.29 2.04 5.95
C PHE A 19 8.72 0.83 5.12
N ASP A 20 9.87 0.29 5.44
CA ASP A 20 10.44 -0.86 4.75
C ASP A 20 10.31 -2.13 5.58
N ILE A 21 9.98 -3.24 4.92
CA ILE A 21 10.04 -4.58 5.47
C ILE A 21 10.87 -5.44 4.51
N ASP A 22 12.11 -5.71 4.85
CA ASP A 22 13.03 -6.56 4.08
C ASP A 22 13.06 -6.16 2.58
N GLY A 23 13.28 -4.85 2.30
CA GLY A 23 13.33 -4.30 0.96
C GLY A 23 11.97 -4.02 0.29
N LEU A 24 10.87 -4.30 0.95
CA LEU A 24 9.53 -3.97 0.48
C LEU A 24 9.05 -2.66 1.10
N ARG A 25 8.86 -1.62 0.28
CA ARG A 25 8.23 -0.37 0.73
C ARG A 25 6.74 -0.56 0.94
N VAL A 26 6.28 -0.43 2.17
CA VAL A 26 4.87 -0.55 2.57
C VAL A 26 4.24 0.83 2.72
N PHE A 27 3.05 1.01 2.13
CA PHE A 27 2.24 2.23 2.24
C PHE A 27 1.14 2.01 3.28
N PHE A 28 1.23 2.69 4.43
CA PHE A 28 0.29 2.52 5.52
C PHE A 28 -0.49 3.82 5.77
N PRO A 29 -1.84 3.80 5.70
CA PRO A 29 -2.66 5.01 5.64
C PRO A 29 -2.92 5.69 6.98
N TYR A 30 -2.35 5.21 8.09
CA TYR A 30 -2.53 5.75 9.43
C TYR A 30 -1.21 6.25 10.01
N ASP A 31 -1.27 7.12 11.01
CA ASP A 31 -0.10 7.80 11.60
C ASP A 31 0.80 6.88 12.44
N GLY A 32 0.34 5.70 12.78
CA GLY A 32 1.09 4.74 13.58
C GLY A 32 0.70 3.31 13.29
N ILE A 33 1.63 2.41 13.56
CA ILE A 33 1.46 0.96 13.44
C ILE A 33 1.66 0.32 14.81
N TYR A 34 0.81 -0.62 15.16
CA TYR A 34 1.00 -1.43 16.36
C TYR A 34 2.09 -2.49 16.13
N PRO A 35 2.85 -2.88 17.18
CA PRO A 35 3.86 -3.95 17.06
C PRO A 35 3.31 -5.23 16.46
N GLU A 36 2.07 -5.59 16.82
CA GLU A 36 1.38 -6.78 16.31
C GLU A 36 1.08 -6.68 14.82
N GLN A 37 0.72 -5.49 14.33
CA GLN A 37 0.50 -5.24 12.91
C GLN A 37 1.81 -5.39 12.13
N TYR A 38 2.90 -4.81 12.63
CA TYR A 38 4.21 -4.93 12.01
C TYR A 38 4.67 -6.39 11.94
N LYS A 39 4.58 -7.12 13.04
CA LYS A 39 4.91 -8.55 13.09
C LYS A 39 4.07 -9.36 12.10
N TYR A 40 2.77 -9.09 12.04
CA TYR A 40 1.86 -9.73 11.09
C TYR A 40 2.30 -9.49 9.64
N MET A 41 2.68 -8.27 9.29
CA MET A 41 3.16 -7.92 7.96
C MET A 41 4.46 -8.65 7.62
N CYS A 42 5.40 -8.77 8.57
CA CYS A 42 6.64 -9.51 8.36
C CYS A 42 6.38 -11.00 8.06
N GLU A 43 5.51 -11.64 8.83
CA GLU A 43 5.16 -13.03 8.60
C GLU A 43 4.40 -13.24 7.28
N LEU A 44 3.49 -12.32 6.95
CA LEU A 44 2.77 -12.36 5.67
C LEU A 44 3.72 -12.21 4.48
N LYS A 45 4.68 -11.27 4.57
CA LYS A 45 5.69 -11.09 3.52
C LYS A 45 6.52 -12.35 3.33
N ARG A 46 6.98 -12.98 4.41
CA ARG A 46 7.73 -14.25 4.34
C ARG A 46 6.96 -15.35 3.64
N ALA A 47 5.65 -15.45 3.93
CA ALA A 47 4.78 -16.43 3.26
C ALA A 47 4.65 -16.14 1.75
N LEU A 48 4.52 -14.87 1.37
CA LEU A 48 4.46 -14.46 -0.03
C LEU A 48 5.78 -14.73 -0.77
N ASP A 49 6.91 -14.38 -0.17
CA ASP A 49 8.24 -14.61 -0.74
C ASP A 49 8.53 -16.11 -0.93
N ALA A 50 8.09 -16.92 0.02
CA ALA A 50 8.20 -18.37 -0.06
C ALA A 50 7.18 -19.01 -1.04
N LYS A 51 6.25 -18.23 -1.61
CA LYS A 51 5.11 -18.72 -2.43
C LYS A 51 4.35 -19.86 -1.74
N GLY A 52 4.28 -19.76 -0.41
CA GLY A 52 3.71 -20.79 0.45
C GLY A 52 2.35 -20.37 1.03
N ASN A 53 1.79 -21.27 1.83
CA ASN A 53 0.59 -21.03 2.60
C ASN A 53 0.97 -20.47 3.99
N GLY A 54 0.13 -19.58 4.52
CA GLY A 54 0.30 -19.05 5.87
C GLY A 54 -1.00 -19.05 6.65
N VAL A 55 -0.93 -19.39 7.93
CA VAL A 55 -2.02 -19.18 8.88
C VAL A 55 -1.54 -18.10 9.86
N LEU A 56 -2.18 -16.94 9.77
CA LEU A 56 -1.78 -15.76 10.52
C LEU A 56 -2.91 -15.33 11.46
N GLU A 57 -2.59 -15.21 12.73
CA GLU A 57 -3.52 -14.76 13.76
C GLU A 57 -3.09 -13.39 14.30
N MET A 58 -4.06 -12.55 14.55
CA MET A 58 -3.86 -11.25 15.17
C MET A 58 -5.08 -10.91 16.04
N PRO A 59 -4.93 -10.27 17.20
CA PRO A 59 -6.04 -9.94 18.08
C PRO A 59 -7.16 -9.18 17.38
N THR A 60 -8.38 -9.37 17.83
CA THR A 60 -9.56 -8.69 17.31
C THR A 60 -9.48 -7.18 17.56
N GLY A 61 -9.89 -6.38 16.58
CA GLY A 61 -9.91 -4.91 16.72
C GLY A 61 -8.59 -4.19 16.46
N THR A 62 -7.52 -4.90 16.12
CA THR A 62 -6.19 -4.33 15.83
C THR A 62 -6.00 -3.87 14.39
N GLY A 63 -7.05 -3.82 13.56
CA GLY A 63 -6.96 -3.38 12.17
C GLY A 63 -6.36 -4.41 11.21
N LYS A 64 -6.67 -5.71 11.41
CA LYS A 64 -6.21 -6.81 10.55
C LYS A 64 -6.39 -6.54 9.06
N THR A 65 -7.57 -6.09 8.66
CA THR A 65 -7.95 -5.90 7.25
C THR A 65 -7.08 -4.83 6.58
N VAL A 66 -6.91 -3.68 7.21
CA VAL A 66 -6.04 -2.62 6.65
C VAL A 66 -4.58 -3.05 6.63
N THR A 67 -4.12 -3.77 7.65
CA THR A 67 -2.75 -4.30 7.73
C THR A 67 -2.45 -5.25 6.58
N LEU A 68 -3.38 -6.20 6.33
CA LEU A 68 -3.29 -7.15 5.23
C LEU A 68 -3.28 -6.43 3.88
N PHE A 69 -4.22 -5.51 3.64
CA PHE A 69 -4.29 -4.79 2.37
C PHE A 69 -3.10 -3.88 2.15
N ALA A 70 -2.61 -3.18 3.18
CA ALA A 70 -1.43 -2.34 3.06
C ALA A 70 -0.20 -3.15 2.61
N LEU A 71 0.03 -4.33 3.19
CA LEU A 71 1.13 -5.18 2.77
C LEU A 71 0.90 -5.79 1.38
N ILE A 72 -0.22 -6.47 1.14
CA ILE A 72 -0.44 -7.18 -0.13
C ILE A 72 -0.45 -6.21 -1.32
N THR A 73 -1.11 -5.07 -1.19
CA THR A 73 -1.14 -4.11 -2.31
C THR A 73 0.21 -3.44 -2.55
N SER A 74 1.05 -3.27 -1.51
CA SER A 74 2.43 -2.82 -1.66
C SER A 74 3.29 -3.90 -2.31
N TYR A 75 3.10 -5.16 -1.93
CA TYR A 75 3.78 -6.30 -2.52
C TYR A 75 3.44 -6.46 -4.01
N GLN A 76 2.17 -6.41 -4.38
CA GLN A 76 1.73 -6.44 -5.78
C GLN A 76 2.25 -5.26 -6.61
N TYR A 77 2.42 -4.10 -5.99
CA TYR A 77 3.00 -2.94 -6.64
C TYR A 77 4.50 -3.13 -6.93
N ALA A 78 5.22 -3.73 -5.99
CA ALA A 78 6.65 -4.05 -6.15
C ALA A 78 6.91 -5.26 -7.06
N HIS A 79 5.94 -6.18 -7.16
CA HIS A 79 6.00 -7.44 -7.88
C HIS A 79 4.81 -7.57 -8.85
N PRO A 80 4.84 -6.89 -10.01
CA PRO A 80 3.71 -6.89 -10.95
C PRO A 80 3.36 -8.28 -11.52
N GLU A 81 4.30 -9.21 -11.45
CA GLU A 81 4.14 -10.62 -11.86
C GLU A 81 3.26 -11.44 -10.92
N VAL A 82 3.02 -10.94 -9.70
CA VAL A 82 2.16 -11.61 -8.72
C VAL A 82 0.69 -11.44 -9.14
N GLY A 83 -0.05 -12.51 -9.09
CA GLY A 83 -1.43 -12.55 -9.52
C GLY A 83 -2.38 -11.66 -8.71
N LYS A 84 -3.67 -11.78 -9.00
CA LYS A 84 -4.73 -10.99 -8.34
C LYS A 84 -4.94 -11.47 -6.91
N LEU A 85 -5.22 -10.52 -6.00
CA LEU A 85 -5.71 -10.82 -4.66
C LEU A 85 -7.18 -11.29 -4.73
N ILE A 86 -7.46 -12.47 -4.17
CA ILE A 86 -8.82 -12.95 -3.92
C ILE A 86 -9.06 -12.88 -2.41
N TYR A 87 -9.96 -12.01 -2.00
CA TYR A 87 -10.29 -11.82 -0.59
C TYR A 87 -11.69 -12.35 -0.30
N CYS A 88 -11.79 -13.36 0.55
CA CYS A 88 -13.04 -14.01 0.91
C CYS A 88 -13.50 -13.58 2.30
N THR A 89 -14.79 -13.32 2.44
CA THR A 89 -15.45 -12.96 3.70
C THR A 89 -16.65 -13.86 3.94
N ARG A 90 -17.12 -13.92 5.17
CA ARG A 90 -18.28 -14.73 5.53
C ARG A 90 -19.61 -14.06 5.19
N THR A 91 -19.65 -12.73 5.20
CA THR A 91 -20.88 -11.95 5.06
C THR A 91 -20.70 -10.74 4.15
N VAL A 92 -21.80 -10.28 3.55
CA VAL A 92 -21.82 -9.06 2.72
C VAL A 92 -21.40 -7.80 3.49
N PRO A 93 -21.84 -7.56 4.73
CA PRO A 93 -21.35 -6.42 5.51
C PRO A 93 -19.84 -6.44 5.78
N GLU A 94 -19.26 -7.61 6.03
CA GLU A 94 -17.80 -7.75 6.16
C GLU A 94 -17.08 -7.40 4.86
N MET A 95 -17.63 -7.81 3.73
CA MET A 95 -17.08 -7.49 2.41
C MET A 95 -17.14 -5.98 2.13
N SER A 96 -18.29 -5.33 2.38
CA SER A 96 -18.44 -3.88 2.20
C SER A 96 -17.42 -3.10 3.02
N LYS A 97 -17.23 -3.50 4.28
CA LYS A 97 -16.23 -2.89 5.16
C LYS A 97 -14.80 -3.12 4.68
N ALA A 98 -14.51 -4.32 4.17
CA ALA A 98 -13.20 -4.63 3.60
C ALA A 98 -12.91 -3.76 2.36
N LEU A 99 -13.89 -3.51 1.49
CA LEU A 99 -13.75 -2.63 0.34
C LEU A 99 -13.49 -1.16 0.73
N GLU A 100 -14.14 -0.68 1.80
CA GLU A 100 -13.86 0.65 2.34
C GLU A 100 -12.41 0.77 2.83
N GLU A 101 -11.93 -0.21 3.59
CA GLU A 101 -10.54 -0.25 4.08
C GLU A 101 -9.53 -0.35 2.90
N LEU A 102 -9.84 -1.16 1.88
CA LEU A 102 -9.00 -1.25 0.69
C LEU A 102 -8.92 0.08 -0.05
N ARG A 103 -10.03 0.80 -0.19
CA ARG A 103 -10.07 2.12 -0.82
C ARG A 103 -9.14 3.09 -0.08
N VAL A 104 -9.22 3.15 1.24
CA VAL A 104 -8.35 4.01 2.06
C VAL A 104 -6.86 3.70 1.81
N VAL A 105 -6.49 2.43 1.73
CA VAL A 105 -5.09 2.02 1.45
C VAL A 105 -4.65 2.44 0.05
N ILE A 106 -5.48 2.21 -0.96
CA ILE A 106 -5.15 2.56 -2.35
C ILE A 106 -5.07 4.08 -2.53
N ASP A 107 -6.02 4.83 -2.01
CA ASP A 107 -6.05 6.30 -2.10
C ASP A 107 -4.79 6.90 -1.46
N TYR A 108 -4.40 6.41 -0.29
CA TYR A 108 -3.16 6.83 0.37
C TYR A 108 -1.92 6.53 -0.50
N ARG A 109 -1.81 5.31 -1.04
CA ARG A 109 -0.67 4.92 -1.87
C ARG A 109 -0.57 5.79 -3.12
N VAL A 110 -1.67 5.99 -3.83
CA VAL A 110 -1.72 6.83 -5.06
C VAL A 110 -1.28 8.26 -4.74
N LYS A 111 -1.81 8.84 -3.66
CA LYS A 111 -1.42 10.18 -3.21
C LYS A 111 0.07 10.25 -2.91
N ARG A 112 0.59 9.30 -2.17
CA ARG A 112 2.00 9.27 -1.78
C ARG A 112 2.95 9.10 -2.97
N LEU A 113 2.60 8.24 -3.91
CA LEU A 113 3.36 8.07 -5.15
C LEU A 113 3.34 9.35 -6.01
N ALA A 114 2.22 10.05 -6.07
CA ALA A 114 2.13 11.33 -6.77
C ALA A 114 2.98 12.42 -6.11
N GLU A 115 3.05 12.45 -4.77
CA GLU A 115 3.93 13.37 -4.03
C GLU A 115 5.40 13.06 -4.30
N ASP A 116 5.79 11.78 -4.23
CA ASP A 116 7.15 11.34 -4.53
C ASP A 116 7.56 11.64 -5.98
N TRP A 117 6.64 11.46 -6.94
CA TRP A 117 6.85 11.83 -8.34
C TRP A 117 7.15 13.33 -8.50
N LYS A 118 6.36 14.17 -7.87
CA LYS A 118 6.58 15.64 -7.89
C LYS A 118 7.91 16.03 -7.24
N ALA A 119 8.23 15.42 -6.09
CA ALA A 119 9.47 15.70 -5.36
C ALA A 119 10.72 15.27 -6.13
N ASN A 120 10.65 14.17 -6.89
CA ASN A 120 11.75 13.63 -7.68
C ASN A 120 11.87 14.25 -9.10
N GLY A 121 11.23 15.39 -9.35
CA GLY A 121 11.34 16.09 -10.64
C GLY A 121 10.67 15.38 -11.81
N GLY A 122 9.67 14.59 -11.56
CA GLY A 122 8.92 13.86 -12.59
C GLY A 122 8.38 14.74 -13.71
N ALA A 123 8.03 15.99 -13.42
CA ALA A 123 7.64 16.97 -14.42
C ALA A 123 8.82 17.38 -15.33
N ALA A 124 10.03 17.46 -14.80
CA ALA A 124 11.22 17.80 -15.59
C ALA A 124 11.63 16.67 -16.54
N LYS A 125 11.47 15.42 -16.12
CA LYS A 125 11.77 14.24 -16.94
C LYS A 125 10.77 14.08 -18.09
N ALA A 126 9.47 14.23 -17.83
CA ALA A 126 8.44 14.18 -18.86
C ALA A 126 8.61 15.32 -19.89
N ALA A 127 8.97 16.53 -19.46
CA ALA A 127 9.26 17.66 -20.33
C ALA A 127 10.50 17.43 -21.20
N ALA A 128 11.53 16.81 -20.64
CA ALA A 128 12.75 16.48 -21.38
C ALA A 128 12.52 15.38 -22.43
N GLU A 129 11.71 14.38 -22.15
CA GLU A 129 11.32 13.32 -23.09
C GLU A 129 10.48 13.89 -24.24
N THR A 130 9.53 14.77 -23.97
CA THR A 130 8.71 15.44 -25.02
C THR A 130 9.56 16.37 -25.89
N ALA A 131 10.56 17.06 -25.35
CA ALA A 131 11.47 17.90 -26.11
C ALA A 131 12.44 17.09 -26.97
N ALA A 132 12.86 15.90 -26.53
CA ALA A 132 13.71 15.01 -27.30
C ALA A 132 12.98 14.40 -28.52
N GLU A 133 11.69 14.08 -28.36
CA GLU A 133 10.85 13.59 -29.47
C GLU A 133 10.52 14.66 -30.48
N ALA A 134 10.41 15.94 -30.07
CA ALA A 134 10.13 17.07 -30.96
C ALA A 134 11.37 17.56 -31.72
N GLY A 135 12.59 17.17 -31.33
CA GLY A 135 13.86 17.60 -31.94
C GLY A 135 14.42 16.72 -33.05
N GLY A 136 13.74 15.65 -33.44
CA GLY A 136 14.25 14.66 -34.40
C GLY A 136 13.65 14.71 -35.76
N ALA A 137 13.89 15.78 -36.53
CA ALA A 137 13.77 15.71 -37.97
C ALA A 137 14.83 16.61 -38.66
N PRO A 138 15.93 16.09 -39.18
CA PRO A 138 16.64 16.74 -40.25
C PRO A 138 15.89 16.41 -41.54
N VAL A 139 15.32 17.43 -42.16
CA VAL A 139 14.97 17.41 -43.56
C VAL A 139 16.25 17.56 -44.38
N ASP A 140 16.73 16.49 -44.95
CA ASP A 140 17.68 16.54 -46.04
C ASP A 140 16.92 16.67 -47.35
N GLY A 141 17.26 17.77 -48.06
CA GLY A 141 16.84 18.05 -49.43
C GLY A 141 17.69 17.30 -50.45
#